data_0c058d250b3e4cfa5e030283eea4a252
#
_entry.id   0c058d250b3e4cfa5e030283eea4a252
#
_cell.length_a   1.000
_cell.length_b   1.000
_cell.length_c   1.000
_cell.angle_alpha   90.00
_cell.angle_beta   90.00
_cell.angle_gamma   90.00
#
_symmetry.space_group_name_H-M   'P 1'
#
loop_
_entity.id
_entity.type
_entity.pdbx_description
1 polymer ?
#
loop_
_entity_poly.entity_id
_entity_poly.type
_entity_poly.pdbx_seq_one_letter_code
_entity_poly.pdbx_strand_id
1 'polypeptide(L)'
;CIRDRSNVLSAEGREMLAKDFPEIRTIASNYFTGEFAYVQEFEVAKDGIVEQPRIISGAIIDDYMKMAALSELNMHFVNSHFIHPDDLLDEDRGAALGWEKMKSNLAEYMDWLVDSAPSLRQLTGSELSGAIQRYGAVTFTKTVTEQSIELKLKNFYDEAYFMVRINEGTPGEVSGGKLTHLTGNLYLLQAKEPTVTIEKLED
;
A
#
# COMPACT_ATOMS: atom_id res chain seq x y z
N CYS A 1 11.51 -0.33 12.77
CA CYS A 1 11.21 -1.48 11.90
C CYS A 1 12.19 -2.61 12.24
N ILE A 2 11.66 -3.77 12.56
CA ILE A 2 12.47 -4.99 12.75
C ILE A 2 12.44 -5.80 11.48
N ARG A 3 13.60 -6.23 11.06
CA ARG A 3 13.82 -7.10 9.90
C ARG A 3 14.41 -8.42 10.39
N ASP A 4 13.68 -9.49 10.21
CA ASP A 4 14.18 -10.84 10.42
C ASP A 4 14.59 -11.48 9.08
N ARG A 5 15.68 -12.23 9.09
CA ARG A 5 16.20 -12.94 7.89
C ARG A 5 15.25 -14.03 7.39
N SER A 6 14.56 -14.68 8.31
CA SER A 6 13.64 -15.79 7.99
C SER A 6 12.20 -15.35 7.75
N ASN A 7 11.86 -14.06 7.91
CA ASN A 7 10.51 -13.54 7.85
C ASN A 7 9.54 -14.17 8.85
N VAL A 8 10.06 -14.74 9.91
CA VAL A 8 9.30 -15.44 10.95
C VAL A 8 9.60 -14.79 12.30
N LEU A 9 8.54 -14.44 13.01
CA LEU A 9 8.60 -13.95 14.37
C LEU A 9 7.66 -14.81 15.21
N SER A 10 8.18 -15.45 16.26
CA SER A 10 7.34 -16.24 17.17
C SER A 10 6.40 -15.34 17.98
N ALA A 11 5.31 -15.91 18.48
CA ALA A 11 4.38 -15.18 19.35
C ALA A 11 5.09 -14.64 20.60
N GLU A 12 5.96 -15.41 21.21
CA GLU A 12 6.75 -15.00 22.40
C GLU A 12 7.74 -13.89 22.06
N GLY A 13 8.39 -13.96 20.87
CA GLY A 13 9.27 -12.91 20.37
C GLY A 13 8.52 -11.61 20.15
N ARG A 14 7.30 -11.69 19.62
CA ARG A 14 6.43 -10.53 19.42
C ARG A 14 5.98 -9.91 20.75
N GLU A 15 5.56 -10.73 21.72
CA GLU A 15 5.19 -10.24 23.05
C GLU A 15 6.37 -9.56 23.76
N MET A 16 7.57 -10.14 23.65
CA MET A 16 8.80 -9.53 24.17
C MET A 16 9.08 -8.18 23.51
N LEU A 17 8.95 -8.08 22.17
CA LEU A 17 9.14 -6.81 21.47
C LEU A 17 8.14 -5.75 21.93
N ALA A 18 6.86 -6.09 22.02
CA ALA A 18 5.82 -5.15 22.43
C ALA A 18 6.03 -4.67 23.89
N LYS A 19 6.56 -5.53 24.76
CA LYS A 19 6.80 -5.24 26.18
C LYS A 19 8.09 -4.45 26.40
N ASP A 20 9.19 -4.91 25.82
CA ASP A 20 10.53 -4.42 26.15
C ASP A 20 11.00 -3.29 25.21
N PHE A 21 10.36 -3.15 24.04
CA PHE A 21 10.66 -2.16 23.01
C PHE A 21 9.37 -1.47 22.49
N PRO A 22 8.62 -0.77 23.35
CA PRO A 22 7.32 -0.20 22.99
C PRO A 22 7.38 0.90 21.91
N GLU A 23 8.57 1.38 21.57
CA GLU A 23 8.82 2.31 20.47
C GLU A 23 8.78 1.61 19.10
N ILE A 24 8.89 0.28 19.04
CA ILE A 24 8.76 -0.48 17.81
C ILE A 24 7.27 -0.65 17.49
N ARG A 25 6.80 0.10 16.50
CA ARG A 25 5.40 0.14 16.09
C ARG A 25 5.13 -0.53 14.76
N THR A 26 6.17 -0.92 14.04
CA THR A 26 6.05 -1.51 12.70
C THR A 26 6.94 -2.73 12.58
N ILE A 27 6.39 -3.81 12.07
CA ILE A 27 7.13 -5.04 11.78
C ILE A 27 6.97 -5.35 10.28
N ALA A 28 8.10 -5.50 9.60
CA ALA A 28 8.18 -5.90 8.20
C ALA A 28 8.52 -7.40 8.11
N SER A 29 7.65 -8.25 8.60
CA SER A 29 7.84 -9.70 8.55
C SER A 29 6.51 -10.42 8.31
N ASN A 30 6.62 -11.59 7.69
CA ASN A 30 5.55 -12.57 7.65
C ASN A 30 5.71 -13.48 8.87
N TYR A 31 4.62 -13.99 9.42
CA TYR A 31 4.67 -14.99 10.47
C TYR A 31 3.61 -16.06 10.26
N PHE A 32 3.92 -17.22 10.78
CA PHE A 32 3.05 -18.38 10.66
C PHE A 32 1.99 -18.35 11.75
N THR A 33 0.75 -18.53 11.33
CA THR A 33 -0.38 -18.78 12.25
C THR A 33 -0.68 -20.27 12.43
N GLY A 34 0.15 -21.11 11.82
CA GLY A 34 0.10 -22.57 11.86
C GLY A 34 1.22 -23.14 10.99
N GLU A 35 1.24 -24.44 10.79
CA GLU A 35 2.35 -25.12 10.11
C GLU A 35 2.56 -24.67 8.66
N PHE A 36 1.48 -24.27 7.96
CA PHE A 36 1.52 -23.88 6.55
C PHE A 36 0.80 -22.55 6.25
N ALA A 37 0.34 -21.84 7.27
CA ALA A 37 -0.37 -20.58 7.10
C ALA A 37 0.47 -19.41 7.65
N TYR A 38 0.61 -18.36 6.86
CA TYR A 38 1.21 -17.11 7.28
C TYR A 38 0.36 -15.94 6.81
N VAL A 39 0.38 -14.89 7.61
CA VAL A 39 -0.36 -13.66 7.34
C VAL A 39 0.53 -12.74 6.51
N GLN A 40 -0.03 -12.20 5.44
CA GLN A 40 0.62 -11.22 4.56
C GLN A 40 -0.34 -10.04 4.31
N GLU A 41 -0.75 -9.38 5.39
CA GLU A 41 -1.68 -8.27 5.33
C GLU A 41 -1.00 -6.98 5.77
N PHE A 42 -1.33 -5.87 5.09
CA PHE A 42 -0.95 -4.53 5.52
C PHE A 42 -2.03 -4.01 6.46
N GLU A 43 -1.84 -4.23 7.75
CA GLU A 43 -2.87 -3.94 8.74
C GLU A 43 -2.31 -3.42 10.06
N VAL A 44 -3.20 -2.92 10.92
CA VAL A 44 -2.92 -2.71 12.33
C VAL A 44 -3.39 -3.96 13.07
N ALA A 45 -2.43 -4.74 13.57
CA ALA A 45 -2.73 -5.96 14.30
C ALA A 45 -3.40 -5.67 15.66
N LYS A 46 -3.95 -6.72 16.30
CA LYS A 46 -4.69 -6.59 17.57
C LYS A 46 -3.88 -6.00 18.72
N ASP A 47 -2.57 -6.14 18.69
CA ASP A 47 -1.63 -5.57 19.66
C ASP A 47 -1.20 -4.13 19.33
N GLY A 48 -1.73 -3.55 18.26
CA GLY A 48 -1.44 -2.19 17.81
C GLY A 48 -0.17 -2.05 16.97
N ILE A 49 0.54 -3.13 16.68
CA ILE A 49 1.69 -3.13 15.78
C ILE A 49 1.19 -3.08 14.33
N VAL A 50 1.80 -2.25 13.52
CA VAL A 50 1.50 -2.15 12.08
C VAL A 50 2.30 -3.21 11.33
N GLU A 51 1.59 -4.05 10.59
CA GLU A 51 2.16 -5.07 9.73
C GLU A 51 2.49 -4.49 8.36
N GLN A 52 3.74 -4.71 7.91
CA GLN A 52 4.19 -4.35 6.56
C GLN A 52 4.92 -5.55 5.96
N PRO A 53 4.18 -6.56 5.48
CA PRO A 53 4.78 -7.77 4.94
C PRO A 53 5.64 -7.47 3.71
N ARG A 54 6.63 -8.31 3.48
CA ARG A 54 7.54 -8.28 2.34
C ARG A 54 7.09 -9.33 1.35
N ILE A 55 6.35 -8.92 0.33
CA ILE A 55 5.69 -9.86 -0.58
C ILE A 55 6.57 -10.15 -1.80
N ILE A 56 7.19 -9.12 -2.38
CA ILE A 56 7.97 -9.21 -3.61
C ILE A 56 9.46 -8.98 -3.29
N SER A 57 10.34 -9.74 -3.95
CA SER A 57 11.77 -9.65 -3.67
C SER A 57 12.66 -9.89 -4.90
N GLY A 58 13.89 -9.36 -4.82
CA GLY A 58 14.97 -9.66 -5.75
C GLY A 58 15.01 -8.75 -6.99
N ALA A 59 15.94 -9.05 -7.89
CA ALA A 59 16.22 -8.26 -9.10
C ALA A 59 16.06 -9.07 -10.40
N ILE A 60 15.45 -10.25 -10.33
CA ILE A 60 15.03 -11.01 -11.50
C ILE A 60 13.63 -10.57 -11.85
N ILE A 61 13.49 -9.69 -12.83
CA ILE A 61 12.22 -9.08 -13.21
C ILE A 61 11.65 -9.84 -14.42
N ASP A 62 10.69 -10.67 -14.16
CA ASP A 62 9.95 -11.44 -15.15
C ASP A 62 8.44 -11.14 -15.11
N ASP A 63 7.68 -11.81 -15.95
CA ASP A 63 6.23 -11.63 -16.02
C ASP A 63 5.52 -12.09 -14.73
N TYR A 64 6.08 -13.06 -14.01
CA TYR A 64 5.54 -13.50 -12.73
C TYR A 64 5.69 -12.41 -11.68
N MET A 65 6.86 -11.77 -11.58
CA MET A 65 7.08 -10.67 -10.66
C MET A 65 6.16 -9.47 -10.97
N LYS A 66 5.99 -9.13 -12.25
CA LYS A 66 5.05 -8.09 -12.66
C LYS A 66 3.61 -8.44 -12.30
N MET A 67 3.19 -9.67 -12.51
CA MET A 67 1.87 -10.16 -12.10
C MET A 67 1.70 -10.07 -10.57
N ALA A 68 2.70 -10.47 -9.80
CA ALA A 68 2.67 -10.36 -8.34
C ALA A 68 2.57 -8.91 -7.89
N ALA A 69 3.33 -7.99 -8.48
CA ALA A 69 3.27 -6.56 -8.18
C ALA A 69 1.90 -5.94 -8.47
N LEU A 70 1.29 -6.26 -9.62
CA LEU A 70 -0.06 -5.80 -9.95
C LEU A 70 -1.11 -6.41 -9.02
N SER A 71 -0.94 -7.66 -8.62
CA SER A 71 -1.85 -8.31 -7.66
C SER A 71 -1.76 -7.64 -6.30
N GLU A 72 -0.56 -7.36 -5.80
CA GLU A 72 -0.34 -6.64 -4.55
C GLU A 72 -0.99 -5.25 -4.59
N LEU A 73 -0.76 -4.47 -5.65
CA LEU A 73 -1.37 -3.16 -5.83
C LEU A 73 -2.90 -3.21 -5.87
N ASN A 74 -3.49 -4.21 -6.52
CA ASN A 74 -4.94 -4.31 -6.63
C ASN A 74 -5.62 -4.84 -5.36
N MET A 75 -4.93 -5.66 -4.57
CA MET A 75 -5.51 -6.27 -3.37
C MET A 75 -5.18 -5.48 -2.10
N HIS A 76 -3.98 -4.90 -2.02
CA HIS A 76 -3.50 -4.20 -0.82
C HIS A 76 -3.30 -2.70 -1.02
N PHE A 77 -3.35 -2.19 -2.26
CA PHE A 77 -3.04 -0.79 -2.61
C PHE A 77 -1.62 -0.35 -2.21
N VAL A 78 -0.73 -1.31 -2.06
CA VAL A 78 0.68 -1.13 -1.68
C VAL A 78 1.53 -1.92 -2.67
N ASN A 79 2.75 -1.47 -2.92
CA ASN A 79 3.81 -2.30 -3.50
C ASN A 79 4.96 -2.36 -2.49
N SER A 80 5.28 -3.56 -2.03
CA SER A 80 6.33 -3.83 -1.06
C SER A 80 7.38 -4.75 -1.69
N HIS A 81 8.38 -4.12 -2.29
CA HIS A 81 9.51 -4.83 -2.90
C HIS A 81 10.75 -4.71 -2.00
N PHE A 82 11.38 -5.82 -1.71
CA PHE A 82 12.60 -5.83 -0.92
C PHE A 82 13.78 -6.44 -1.67
N ILE A 83 14.97 -5.95 -1.37
CA ILE A 83 16.24 -6.45 -1.86
C ILE A 83 17.17 -6.72 -0.69
N HIS A 84 18.06 -7.68 -0.84
CA HIS A 84 19.12 -7.90 0.12
C HIS A 84 20.47 -7.47 -0.47
N PRO A 85 21.37 -6.87 0.31
CA PRO A 85 22.73 -6.58 -0.16
C PRO A 85 23.50 -7.80 -0.62
N ASP A 86 23.19 -8.98 -0.07
CA ASP A 86 23.79 -10.27 -0.38
C ASP A 86 23.11 -11.02 -1.53
N ASP A 87 22.10 -10.46 -2.19
CA ASP A 87 21.52 -11.01 -3.43
C ASP A 87 22.60 -11.15 -4.54
N LEU A 88 23.67 -10.35 -4.47
CA LEU A 88 24.83 -10.45 -5.36
C LEU A 88 25.66 -11.75 -5.17
N LEU A 89 25.45 -12.47 -4.09
CA LEU A 89 26.15 -13.71 -3.75
C LEU A 89 25.26 -14.94 -3.85
N ASP A 90 23.99 -14.76 -4.18
CA ASP A 90 22.97 -15.81 -4.20
C ASP A 90 22.53 -16.08 -5.64
N GLU A 91 22.85 -17.30 -6.13
CA GLU A 91 22.54 -17.71 -7.51
C GLU A 91 21.04 -17.72 -7.80
N ASP A 92 20.22 -18.12 -6.84
CA ASP A 92 18.75 -18.16 -6.97
C ASP A 92 18.14 -16.74 -7.00
N ARG A 93 18.90 -15.74 -6.57
CA ARG A 93 18.47 -14.33 -6.52
C ARG A 93 19.07 -13.45 -7.61
N GLY A 94 19.83 -14.07 -8.51
CA GLY A 94 20.35 -13.40 -9.69
C GLY A 94 21.82 -12.99 -9.60
N ALA A 95 22.64 -13.59 -8.72
CA ALA A 95 24.08 -13.30 -8.63
C ALA A 95 24.80 -13.45 -9.96
N ALA A 96 24.40 -14.43 -10.80
CA ALA A 96 24.96 -14.65 -12.12
C ALA A 96 24.73 -13.47 -13.10
N LEU A 97 23.76 -12.60 -12.85
CA LEU A 97 23.53 -11.40 -13.65
C LEU A 97 24.57 -10.30 -13.39
N GLY A 98 25.15 -10.28 -12.20
CA GLY A 98 26.04 -9.24 -11.72
C GLY A 98 25.33 -7.91 -11.38
N TRP A 99 26.03 -7.06 -10.65
CA TRP A 99 25.48 -5.82 -10.09
C TRP A 99 24.83 -4.90 -11.12
N GLU A 100 25.51 -4.63 -12.24
CA GLU A 100 25.03 -3.67 -13.22
C GLU A 100 23.70 -4.12 -13.87
N LYS A 101 23.56 -5.42 -14.15
CA LYS A 101 22.32 -5.95 -14.72
C LYS A 101 21.19 -5.99 -13.69
N MET A 102 21.47 -6.38 -12.46
CA MET A 102 20.48 -6.37 -11.38
C MET A 102 19.98 -4.94 -11.11
N LYS A 103 20.88 -3.97 -11.06
CA LYS A 103 20.55 -2.55 -10.92
C LYS A 103 19.69 -2.03 -12.07
N SER A 104 20.04 -2.36 -13.32
CA SER A 104 19.26 -1.99 -14.51
C SER A 104 17.85 -2.59 -14.45
N ASN A 105 17.75 -3.87 -14.12
CA ASN A 105 16.46 -4.56 -14.00
C ASN A 105 15.56 -3.88 -12.95
N LEU A 106 16.12 -3.53 -11.79
CA LEU A 106 15.35 -2.81 -10.77
C LEU A 106 14.90 -1.43 -11.23
N ALA A 107 15.76 -0.67 -11.91
CA ALA A 107 15.38 0.63 -12.46
C ALA A 107 14.24 0.49 -13.48
N GLU A 108 14.37 -0.40 -14.44
CA GLU A 108 13.34 -0.71 -15.44
C GLU A 108 12.01 -1.15 -14.80
N TYR A 109 12.08 -1.95 -13.72
CA TYR A 109 10.91 -2.37 -12.96
C TYR A 109 10.23 -1.19 -12.24
N MET A 110 11.00 -0.31 -11.62
CA MET A 110 10.45 0.86 -10.94
C MET A 110 9.79 1.83 -11.93
N ASP A 111 10.40 2.05 -13.10
CA ASP A 111 9.82 2.87 -14.15
C ASP A 111 8.50 2.25 -14.64
N TRP A 112 8.49 0.96 -14.93
CA TRP A 112 7.28 0.23 -15.31
C TRP A 112 6.18 0.31 -14.24
N LEU A 113 6.55 0.20 -12.95
CA LEU A 113 5.60 0.27 -11.84
C LEU A 113 4.94 1.65 -11.75
N VAL A 114 5.73 2.72 -11.88
CA VAL A 114 5.22 4.11 -11.87
C VAL A 114 4.33 4.37 -13.09
N ASP A 115 4.71 3.88 -14.27
CA ASP A 115 3.91 3.99 -15.48
C ASP A 115 2.58 3.21 -15.37
N SER A 116 2.62 2.03 -14.73
CA SER A 116 1.42 1.20 -14.52
C SER A 116 0.48 1.76 -13.45
N ALA A 117 1.02 2.48 -12.47
CA ALA A 117 0.30 3.08 -11.35
C ALA A 117 0.72 4.54 -11.11
N PRO A 118 0.34 5.49 -11.98
CA PRO A 118 0.81 6.89 -11.91
C PRO A 118 0.43 7.63 -10.62
N SER A 119 -0.54 7.10 -9.88
CA SER A 119 -0.97 7.66 -8.58
C SER A 119 -0.21 7.07 -7.39
N LEU A 120 0.74 6.17 -7.64
CA LEU A 120 1.52 5.53 -6.59
C LEU A 120 2.37 6.57 -5.86
N ARG A 121 2.26 6.59 -4.52
CA ARG A 121 3.05 7.46 -3.66
C ARG A 121 4.30 6.71 -3.18
N GLN A 122 5.44 7.35 -3.26
CA GLN A 122 6.67 6.82 -2.67
C GLN A 122 6.70 7.20 -1.20
N LEU A 123 6.71 6.20 -0.32
CA LEU A 123 6.63 6.39 1.12
C LEU A 123 7.78 5.68 1.83
N THR A 124 8.23 6.28 2.92
CA THR A 124 9.05 5.57 3.91
C THR A 124 8.19 4.55 4.69
N GLY A 125 8.82 3.59 5.35
CA GLY A 125 8.08 2.62 6.18
C GLY A 125 7.22 3.28 7.29
N SER A 126 7.67 4.41 7.85
CA SER A 126 6.89 5.15 8.84
C SER A 126 5.67 5.86 8.24
N GLU A 127 5.81 6.44 7.06
CA GLU A 127 4.70 7.07 6.33
C GLU A 127 3.69 6.01 5.87
N LEU A 128 4.16 4.84 5.41
CA LEU A 128 3.29 3.72 5.07
C LEU A 128 2.52 3.23 6.31
N SER A 129 3.16 3.14 7.49
CA SER A 129 2.47 2.81 8.74
C SER A 129 1.34 3.80 9.05
N GLY A 130 1.59 5.10 8.87
CA GLY A 130 0.56 6.13 9.00
C GLY A 130 -0.60 5.95 8.01
N ALA A 131 -0.29 5.61 6.75
CA ALA A 131 -1.31 5.34 5.73
C ALA A 131 -2.16 4.11 6.06
N ILE A 132 -1.54 3.02 6.55
CA ILE A 132 -2.25 1.81 6.98
C ILE A 132 -3.18 2.10 8.17
N GLN A 133 -2.70 2.87 9.15
CA GLN A 133 -3.52 3.27 10.31
C GLN A 133 -4.73 4.11 9.89
N ARG A 134 -4.55 5.07 8.97
CA ARG A 134 -5.65 5.88 8.44
C ARG A 134 -6.68 5.01 7.71
N TYR A 135 -6.20 4.15 6.82
CA TYR A 135 -7.04 3.24 6.05
C TYR A 135 -7.85 2.30 6.95
N GLY A 136 -7.22 1.70 7.95
CA GLY A 136 -7.88 0.79 8.88
C GLY A 136 -8.87 1.47 9.83
N ALA A 137 -8.66 2.77 10.13
CA ALA A 137 -9.51 3.51 11.07
C ALA A 137 -10.72 4.18 10.39
N VAL A 138 -10.57 4.69 9.16
CA VAL A 138 -11.59 5.49 8.50
C VAL A 138 -12.78 4.65 8.08
N THR A 139 -13.98 5.13 8.39
CA THR A 139 -15.22 4.61 7.83
C THR A 139 -16.01 5.77 7.21
N PHE A 140 -16.90 5.47 6.28
CA PHE A 140 -17.64 6.52 5.60
C PHE A 140 -19.08 6.15 5.30
N THR A 141 -19.91 7.18 5.16
CA THR A 141 -21.22 7.10 4.54
C THR A 141 -21.23 7.89 3.24
N LYS A 142 -21.90 7.36 2.22
CA LYS A 142 -22.01 7.95 0.89
C LYS A 142 -23.47 8.29 0.61
N THR A 143 -23.72 9.52 0.19
CA THR A 143 -25.01 9.96 -0.35
C THR A 143 -24.79 10.38 -1.80
N VAL A 144 -25.63 9.86 -2.70
CA VAL A 144 -25.58 10.20 -4.13
C VAL A 144 -26.93 10.78 -4.52
N THR A 145 -26.90 11.98 -5.10
CA THR A 145 -28.06 12.65 -5.70
C THR A 145 -27.85 12.82 -7.21
N GLU A 146 -28.78 13.42 -7.90
CA GLU A 146 -28.59 13.82 -9.30
C GLU A 146 -27.48 14.86 -9.44
N GLN A 147 -27.35 15.78 -8.46
CA GLN A 147 -26.43 16.91 -8.51
C GLN A 147 -25.10 16.70 -7.77
N SER A 148 -24.97 15.67 -6.91
CA SER A 148 -23.77 15.55 -6.08
C SER A 148 -23.50 14.13 -5.56
N ILE A 149 -22.25 13.92 -5.16
CA ILE A 149 -21.79 12.80 -4.35
C ILE A 149 -21.23 13.39 -3.05
N GLU A 150 -21.83 13.08 -1.91
CA GLU A 150 -21.34 13.47 -0.59
C GLU A 150 -20.75 12.27 0.14
N LEU A 151 -19.55 12.45 0.71
CA LEU A 151 -18.90 11.50 1.62
C LEU A 151 -18.77 12.14 3.01
N LYS A 152 -19.24 11.43 4.04
CA LYS A 152 -19.03 11.80 5.46
C LYS A 152 -18.14 10.74 6.10
N LEU A 153 -16.97 11.16 6.53
CA LEU A 153 -15.91 10.30 7.06
C LEU A 153 -15.96 10.31 8.59
N LYS A 154 -15.93 9.12 9.18
CA LYS A 154 -15.73 8.91 10.63
C LYS A 154 -14.30 8.46 10.86
N ASN A 155 -13.75 8.81 12.02
CA ASN A 155 -12.36 8.55 12.40
C ASN A 155 -11.35 9.11 11.37
N PHE A 156 -11.72 10.19 10.70
CA PHE A 156 -10.84 10.94 9.82
C PHE A 156 -9.76 11.63 10.67
N TYR A 157 -8.52 11.56 10.23
CA TYR A 157 -7.39 12.19 10.94
C TYR A 157 -6.90 13.44 10.18
N ASP A 158 -6.29 13.25 9.01
CA ASP A 158 -5.70 14.34 8.21
C ASP A 158 -5.95 14.17 6.71
N GLU A 159 -5.99 12.94 6.22
CA GLU A 159 -6.30 12.62 4.82
C GLU A 159 -6.89 11.22 4.67
N ALA A 160 -7.66 11.02 3.60
CA ALA A 160 -8.12 9.71 3.17
C ALA A 160 -8.21 9.66 1.64
N TYR A 161 -7.98 8.49 1.05
CA TYR A 161 -7.98 8.30 -0.40
C TYR A 161 -9.08 7.34 -0.82
N PHE A 162 -9.79 7.72 -1.88
CA PHE A 162 -10.88 6.92 -2.44
C PHE A 162 -10.78 6.86 -3.96
N MET A 163 -11.00 5.66 -4.51
CA MET A 163 -11.27 5.50 -5.94
C MET A 163 -12.74 5.82 -6.18
N VAL A 164 -13.02 6.81 -7.00
CA VAL A 164 -14.38 7.28 -7.30
C VAL A 164 -14.68 7.03 -8.77
N ARG A 165 -15.76 6.29 -9.02
CA ARG A 165 -16.29 6.10 -10.37
C ARG A 165 -17.58 6.91 -10.53
N ILE A 166 -17.62 7.81 -11.50
CA ILE A 166 -18.79 8.65 -11.83
C ILE A 166 -19.39 8.08 -13.11
N ASN A 167 -20.53 7.42 -13.00
CA ASN A 167 -21.16 6.72 -14.13
C ASN A 167 -22.11 7.62 -14.94
N GLU A 168 -22.58 8.71 -14.33
CA GLU A 168 -23.54 9.64 -14.94
C GLU A 168 -23.06 11.07 -14.71
N GLY A 169 -22.98 11.87 -15.78
CA GLY A 169 -22.47 13.22 -15.76
C GLY A 169 -20.95 13.32 -15.59
N THR A 170 -20.46 14.52 -15.48
CA THR A 170 -19.05 14.85 -15.24
C THR A 170 -18.84 15.51 -13.88
N PRO A 171 -17.66 15.40 -13.24
CA PRO A 171 -17.43 16.07 -11.97
C PRO A 171 -17.28 17.57 -12.17
N GLY A 172 -18.00 18.34 -11.34
CA GLY A 172 -17.87 19.78 -11.19
C GLY A 172 -16.94 20.17 -10.05
N GLU A 173 -17.36 21.14 -9.24
CA GLU A 173 -16.60 21.60 -8.09
C GLU A 173 -16.48 20.51 -7.01
N VAL A 174 -15.32 20.47 -6.34
CA VAL A 174 -15.05 19.56 -5.23
C VAL A 174 -14.72 20.35 -3.99
N SER A 175 -15.53 20.18 -2.94
CA SER A 175 -15.25 20.74 -1.62
C SER A 175 -14.73 19.68 -0.66
N GLY A 176 -13.88 20.06 0.29
CA GLY A 176 -13.30 19.17 1.31
C GLY A 176 -12.23 18.22 0.81
N GLY A 177 -11.80 18.34 -0.46
CA GLY A 177 -10.79 17.45 -1.03
C GLY A 177 -10.30 17.86 -2.41
N LYS A 178 -9.52 16.97 -3.02
CA LYS A 178 -9.02 17.10 -4.40
C LYS A 178 -9.39 15.88 -5.20
N LEU A 179 -9.99 16.06 -6.36
CA LEU A 179 -10.29 15.00 -7.31
C LEU A 179 -9.29 15.05 -8.47
N THR A 180 -8.67 13.92 -8.78
CA THR A 180 -7.72 13.78 -9.88
C THR A 180 -8.25 12.74 -10.87
N HIS A 181 -8.39 13.10 -12.13
CA HIS A 181 -8.80 12.16 -13.17
C HIS A 181 -7.70 11.10 -13.40
N LEU A 182 -8.09 9.84 -13.46
CA LEU A 182 -7.19 8.73 -13.75
C LEU A 182 -7.39 8.21 -15.19
N THR A 183 -8.53 7.65 -15.46
CA THR A 183 -8.87 7.12 -16.79
C THR A 183 -10.39 6.96 -16.95
N GLY A 184 -10.93 7.26 -18.11
CA GLY A 184 -12.37 7.15 -18.38
C GLY A 184 -13.20 7.91 -17.33
N ASN A 185 -14.05 7.21 -16.61
CA ASN A 185 -14.89 7.77 -15.53
C ASN A 185 -14.34 7.50 -14.13
N LEU A 186 -13.05 7.13 -14.02
CA LEU A 186 -12.38 6.81 -12.76
C LEU A 186 -11.51 7.96 -12.29
N TYR A 187 -11.64 8.30 -11.02
CA TYR A 187 -10.95 9.40 -10.37
C TYR A 187 -10.34 8.94 -9.05
N LEU A 188 -9.25 9.60 -8.64
CA LEU A 188 -8.69 9.51 -7.29
C LEU A 188 -9.14 10.74 -6.51
N LEU A 189 -9.88 10.52 -5.42
CA LEU A 189 -10.25 11.54 -4.45
C LEU A 189 -9.28 11.49 -3.28
N GLN A 190 -8.61 12.60 -3.00
CA GLN A 190 -7.93 12.87 -1.75
C GLN A 190 -8.84 13.73 -0.88
N ALA A 191 -9.48 13.15 0.12
CA ALA A 191 -10.22 13.87 1.14
C ALA A 191 -9.24 14.57 2.08
N LYS A 192 -9.45 15.84 2.34
CA LYS A 192 -8.68 16.68 3.27
C LYS A 192 -9.52 17.17 4.45
N GLU A 193 -10.82 16.90 4.41
CA GLU A 193 -11.79 17.22 5.43
C GLU A 193 -12.70 16.03 5.70
N PRO A 194 -13.33 15.94 6.88
CA PRO A 194 -14.23 14.84 7.21
C PRO A 194 -15.51 14.80 6.38
N THR A 195 -15.84 15.87 5.66
CA THR A 195 -16.94 15.90 4.70
C THR A 195 -16.43 16.35 3.35
N VAL A 196 -16.68 15.56 2.33
CA VAL A 196 -16.32 15.87 0.94
C VAL A 196 -17.57 15.86 0.09
N THR A 197 -17.71 16.85 -0.77
CA THR A 197 -18.77 16.90 -1.78
C THR A 197 -18.16 17.04 -3.16
N ILE A 198 -18.60 16.20 -4.08
CA ILE A 198 -18.27 16.28 -5.52
C ILE A 198 -19.57 16.69 -6.22
N GLU A 199 -19.59 17.83 -6.86
CA GLU A 199 -20.68 18.27 -7.73
C GLU A 199 -20.73 17.42 -9.00
N LYS A 200 -21.92 17.10 -9.48
CA LYS A 200 -22.16 16.42 -10.75
C LYS A 200 -22.76 17.40 -11.73
N LEU A 201 -22.11 17.55 -12.87
CA LEU A 201 -22.63 18.33 -13.98
C LEU A 201 -23.36 17.38 -14.96
N GLU A 202 -24.48 17.80 -15.48
CA GLU A 202 -25.18 17.09 -16.55
C GLU A 202 -24.33 17.14 -17.83
N ASP A 203 -24.38 16.07 -18.64
CA ASP A 203 -23.69 15.99 -19.94
C ASP A 203 -24.38 16.89 -20.98
#